data_263532a11ea94d7ce950abd1319f372d
#
_entry.id   263532a11ea94d7ce950abd1319f372d
#
_cell.length_a   1.000
_cell.length_b   1.000
_cell.length_c   1.000
_cell.angle_alpha   90.00
_cell.angle_beta   90.00
_cell.angle_gamma   90.00
#
_symmetry.space_group_name_H-M   'P 1'
#
loop_
_entity.id
_entity.type
_entity.pdbx_description
1 polymer ?
#
loop_
_entity_poly.entity_id
_entity_poly.type
_entity_poly.pdbx_seq_one_letter_code
_entity_poly.pdbx_strand_id
1 'polypeptide(L)'
;MPAMSSPLVLLFYEKLMRGSQMVNRLQDMGYRVVSTTDPLKLVDEVRKQKPMVLVADLETKSGDVPDSIRELKEDLETQHIPVLAFANLEDEALHERARIAGAKLIAGRDGVLDQLSHLLDHVLEMD
;
A
#
# COMPACT_ATOMS: atom_id res chain seq x y z
N MET A 1 -10.41 -2.55 24.81
CA MET A 1 -10.20 -1.64 23.84
C MET A 1 -9.02 -1.67 22.99
N PRO A 2 -7.96 -2.29 23.34
CA PRO A 2 -6.77 -2.23 22.50
C PRO A 2 -7.03 -2.54 21.03
N ALA A 3 -7.85 -3.55 20.77
CA ALA A 3 -8.10 -3.93 19.39
C ALA A 3 -8.75 -2.83 18.57
N MET A 4 -9.52 -1.98 19.23
CA MET A 4 -10.21 -0.92 18.53
C MET A 4 -9.29 0.23 18.20
N SER A 5 -8.17 0.34 18.89
CA SER A 5 -7.24 1.42 18.64
C SER A 5 -6.09 1.01 17.73
N SER A 6 -6.07 -0.25 17.30
CA SER A 6 -5.01 -0.68 16.39
C SER A 6 -5.23 -0.08 15.00
N PRO A 7 -4.21 0.57 14.45
CA PRO A 7 -4.36 1.17 13.13
C PRO A 7 -4.48 0.10 12.04
N LEU A 8 -5.25 0.42 11.02
CA LEU A 8 -5.55 -0.52 9.95
C LEU A 8 -4.69 -0.22 8.73
N VAL A 9 -4.00 -1.23 8.24
CA VAL A 9 -3.25 -1.17 6.99
C VAL A 9 -3.98 -2.05 5.97
N LEU A 10 -4.23 -1.50 4.80
CA LEU A 10 -4.70 -2.31 3.69
C LEU A 10 -3.50 -2.64 2.82
N LEU A 11 -3.28 -3.92 2.59
CA LEU A 11 -2.15 -4.40 1.81
C LEU A 11 -2.65 -5.03 0.52
N PHE A 12 -2.17 -4.50 -0.60
CA PHE A 12 -2.43 -5.12 -1.89
C PHE A 12 -1.19 -5.86 -2.36
N TYR A 13 -1.35 -7.13 -2.71
CA TYR A 13 -0.27 -7.92 -3.30
C TYR A 13 -0.84 -8.98 -4.21
N GLU A 14 -0.01 -9.45 -5.14
CA GLU A 14 -0.39 -10.53 -6.03
C GLU A 14 0.45 -11.77 -5.76
N LYS A 15 1.69 -11.61 -5.31
CA LYS A 15 2.59 -12.71 -5.05
C LYS A 15 2.41 -13.20 -3.62
N LEU A 16 1.84 -14.39 -3.48
CA LEU A 16 1.39 -14.88 -2.18
C LEU A 16 2.48 -14.93 -1.11
N MET A 17 3.67 -15.41 -1.47
CA MET A 17 4.72 -15.55 -0.46
C MET A 17 5.14 -14.20 0.11
N ARG A 18 5.37 -13.23 -0.77
CA ARG A 18 5.74 -11.89 -0.30
C ARG A 18 4.63 -11.27 0.52
N GLY A 19 3.39 -11.46 0.07
CA GLY A 19 2.25 -10.92 0.78
C GLY A 19 2.13 -11.47 2.19
N SER A 20 2.31 -12.78 2.33
CA SER A 20 2.24 -13.40 3.65
C SER A 20 3.31 -12.87 4.59
N GLN A 21 4.52 -12.67 4.07
CA GLN A 21 5.60 -12.12 4.89
C GLN A 21 5.30 -10.70 5.33
N MET A 22 4.70 -9.91 4.45
CA MET A 22 4.36 -8.53 4.79
C MET A 22 3.23 -8.47 5.80
N VAL A 23 2.22 -9.32 5.65
CA VAL A 23 1.14 -9.38 6.62
C VAL A 23 1.70 -9.68 8.01
N ASN A 24 2.55 -10.70 8.10
CA ASN A 24 3.13 -11.08 9.38
C ASN A 24 3.96 -9.94 9.98
N ARG A 25 4.76 -9.27 9.16
CA ARG A 25 5.59 -8.18 9.65
C ARG A 25 4.73 -7.02 10.15
N LEU A 26 3.69 -6.67 9.42
CA LEU A 26 2.80 -5.58 9.83
C LEU A 26 2.07 -5.90 11.12
N GLN A 27 1.62 -7.15 11.27
CA GLN A 27 0.97 -7.58 12.50
C GLN A 27 1.92 -7.54 13.68
N ASP A 28 3.17 -7.95 13.48
CA ASP A 28 4.18 -7.88 14.52
C ASP A 28 4.44 -6.45 14.96
N MET A 29 4.23 -5.49 14.08
CA MET A 29 4.41 -4.08 14.39
C MET A 29 3.18 -3.45 15.05
N GLY A 30 2.13 -4.24 15.27
CA GLY A 30 0.95 -3.75 15.98
C GLY A 30 -0.19 -3.28 15.08
N TYR A 31 -0.10 -3.48 13.78
CA TYR A 31 -1.16 -3.07 12.87
C TYR A 31 -2.19 -4.17 12.68
N ARG A 32 -3.44 -3.76 12.44
CA ARG A 32 -4.43 -4.67 11.87
C ARG A 32 -4.22 -4.63 10.36
N VAL A 33 -4.35 -5.77 9.71
CA VAL A 33 -4.08 -5.87 8.28
C VAL A 33 -5.27 -6.48 7.56
N VAL A 34 -5.75 -5.79 6.55
CA VAL A 34 -6.70 -6.36 5.59
C VAL A 34 -5.95 -6.44 4.26
N SER A 35 -5.98 -7.59 3.62
CA SER A 35 -5.27 -7.76 2.37
C SER A 35 -6.24 -8.01 1.23
N THR A 36 -5.86 -7.56 0.04
CA THR A 36 -6.59 -7.84 -1.18
C THR A 36 -5.59 -8.21 -2.25
N THR A 37 -5.99 -9.14 -3.12
CA THR A 37 -5.11 -9.65 -4.16
C THR A 37 -5.66 -9.40 -5.56
N ASP A 38 -6.84 -8.80 -5.66
CA ASP A 38 -7.46 -8.51 -6.95
C ASP A 38 -7.35 -7.01 -7.22
N PRO A 39 -6.53 -6.61 -8.20
CA PRO A 39 -6.36 -5.18 -8.46
C PRO A 39 -7.64 -4.49 -8.91
N LEU A 40 -8.59 -5.23 -9.45
CA LEU A 40 -9.86 -4.64 -9.89
C LEU A 40 -10.74 -4.28 -8.70
N LYS A 41 -10.46 -4.84 -7.53
CA LYS A 41 -11.23 -4.54 -6.31
C LYS A 41 -10.51 -3.60 -5.37
N LEU A 42 -9.31 -3.15 -5.75
CA LEU A 42 -8.48 -2.38 -4.84
C LEU A 42 -9.15 -1.08 -4.40
N VAL A 43 -9.68 -0.33 -5.32
CA VAL A 43 -10.30 0.96 -5.00
C VAL A 43 -11.52 0.75 -4.09
N ASP A 44 -12.35 -0.23 -4.41
CA ASP A 44 -13.53 -0.50 -3.60
C ASP A 44 -13.16 -0.93 -2.20
N GLU A 45 -12.10 -1.72 -2.06
CA GLU A 45 -11.65 -2.15 -0.74
C GLU A 45 -11.14 -0.99 0.10
N VAL A 46 -10.41 -0.08 -0.52
CA VAL A 46 -9.93 1.10 0.21
C VAL A 46 -11.11 1.94 0.68
N ARG A 47 -12.10 2.15 -0.18
CA ARG A 47 -13.29 2.90 0.20
C ARG A 47 -14.03 2.25 1.35
N LYS A 48 -14.14 0.92 1.31
CA LYS A 48 -14.88 0.18 2.31
C LYS A 48 -14.16 0.15 3.65
N GLN A 49 -12.86 -0.10 3.63
CA GLN A 49 -12.08 -0.30 4.85
C GLN A 49 -11.57 0.99 5.46
N LYS A 50 -11.38 2.02 4.68
CA LYS A 50 -10.86 3.32 5.12
C LYS A 50 -9.61 3.14 5.98
N PRO A 51 -8.57 2.53 5.41
CA PRO A 51 -7.36 2.25 6.18
C PRO A 51 -6.59 3.52 6.49
N MET A 52 -5.67 3.43 7.44
CA MET A 52 -4.76 4.52 7.75
C MET A 52 -3.72 4.70 6.66
N VAL A 53 -3.35 3.61 6.00
CA VAL A 53 -2.37 3.63 4.92
C VAL A 53 -2.65 2.47 3.98
N LEU A 54 -2.39 2.70 2.69
CA LEU A 54 -2.41 1.63 1.68
C LEU A 54 -0.98 1.28 1.34
N VAL A 55 -0.65 -0.01 1.44
CA VAL A 55 0.65 -0.53 1.02
C VAL A 55 0.39 -1.38 -0.22
N ALA A 56 0.98 -1.01 -1.35
CA ALA A 56 0.60 -1.61 -2.63
C ALA A 56 1.78 -2.07 -3.46
N ASP A 57 1.71 -3.31 -3.90
CA ASP A 57 2.65 -3.86 -4.88
C ASP A 57 2.23 -3.34 -6.26
N LEU A 58 3.12 -2.64 -6.94
CA LEU A 58 2.81 -2.08 -8.24
C LEU A 58 2.89 -3.10 -9.36
N GLU A 59 3.55 -4.24 -9.11
CA GLU A 59 3.80 -5.24 -10.16
C GLU A 59 2.67 -6.25 -10.22
N THR A 60 1.61 -5.90 -10.90
CA THR A 60 0.50 -6.82 -11.11
C THR A 60 0.30 -7.02 -12.61
N LYS A 61 -0.11 -8.21 -12.98
CA LYS A 61 -0.36 -8.54 -14.38
C LYS A 61 -1.83 -8.38 -14.76
N SER A 62 -2.71 -8.27 -13.78
CA SER A 62 -4.15 -8.27 -14.04
C SER A 62 -4.81 -6.93 -13.81
N GLY A 63 -4.02 -5.87 -13.64
CA GLY A 63 -4.59 -4.55 -13.43
C GLY A 63 -3.52 -3.47 -13.51
N ASP A 64 -3.91 -2.25 -13.15
CA ASP A 64 -3.04 -1.09 -13.22
C ASP A 64 -3.11 -0.37 -11.88
N VAL A 65 -2.16 -0.67 -10.99
CA VAL A 65 -2.18 -0.11 -9.64
C VAL A 65 -1.94 1.40 -9.64
N PRO A 66 -1.02 1.96 -10.44
CA PRO A 66 -0.94 3.42 -10.51
C PRO A 66 -2.25 4.09 -10.88
N ASP A 67 -3.02 3.50 -11.79
CA ASP A 67 -4.31 4.07 -12.14
C ASP A 67 -5.28 4.01 -10.95
N SER A 68 -5.25 2.93 -10.19
CA SER A 68 -6.06 2.83 -8.97
C SER A 68 -5.66 3.89 -7.95
N ILE A 69 -4.36 4.14 -7.79
CA ILE A 69 -3.88 5.19 -6.89
C ILE A 69 -4.40 6.55 -7.34
N ARG A 70 -4.33 6.82 -8.63
CA ARG A 70 -4.85 8.08 -9.16
C ARG A 70 -6.33 8.24 -8.83
N GLU A 71 -7.10 7.16 -9.01
CA GLU A 71 -8.53 7.20 -8.73
C GLU A 71 -8.79 7.49 -7.25
N LEU A 72 -8.02 6.88 -6.36
CA LEU A 72 -8.15 7.14 -4.93
C LEU A 72 -7.83 8.59 -4.59
N LYS A 73 -6.84 9.18 -5.26
CA LYS A 73 -6.44 10.56 -4.98
C LYS A 73 -7.42 11.59 -5.54
N GLU A 74 -8.24 11.17 -6.49
CA GLU A 74 -9.28 12.05 -7.04
C GLU A 74 -10.59 11.97 -6.27
N ASP A 75 -10.70 11.02 -5.34
CA ASP A 75 -11.92 10.80 -4.56
C ASP A 75 -11.79 11.51 -3.21
N LEU A 76 -12.73 12.37 -2.90
CA LEU A 76 -12.70 13.14 -1.65
C LEU A 76 -12.70 12.25 -0.41
N GLU A 77 -13.26 11.05 -0.51
CA GLU A 77 -13.32 10.14 0.63
C GLU A 77 -12.01 9.40 0.89
N THR A 78 -11.13 9.31 -0.11
CA THR A 78 -9.93 8.52 0.02
C THR A 78 -8.65 9.29 -0.27
N GLN A 79 -8.76 10.53 -0.75
CA GLN A 79 -7.57 11.28 -1.18
C GLN A 79 -6.57 11.51 -0.04
N HIS A 80 -7.02 11.49 1.19
CA HIS A 80 -6.16 11.74 2.36
C HIS A 80 -5.37 10.50 2.78
N ILE A 81 -5.71 9.32 2.26
CA ILE A 81 -5.05 8.08 2.68
C ILE A 81 -3.69 7.99 1.99
N PRO A 82 -2.60 7.97 2.78
CA PRO A 82 -1.26 7.88 2.17
C PRO A 82 -1.04 6.52 1.55
N VAL A 83 -0.25 6.50 0.47
CA VAL A 83 0.05 5.27 -0.25
C VAL A 83 1.55 5.04 -0.23
N LEU A 84 1.95 3.88 0.29
CA LEU A 84 3.31 3.36 0.18
C LEU A 84 3.28 2.28 -0.89
N ALA A 85 3.97 2.52 -1.99
CA ALA A 85 4.01 1.56 -3.09
C ALA A 85 5.39 0.94 -3.20
N PHE A 86 5.48 -0.22 -3.85
CA PHE A 86 6.79 -0.82 -4.06
C PHE A 86 6.83 -1.57 -5.38
N ALA A 87 8.01 -1.63 -5.98
CA ALA A 87 8.26 -2.32 -7.23
C ALA A 87 9.75 -2.48 -7.43
N ASN A 88 10.12 -3.31 -8.39
CA ASN A 88 11.52 -3.47 -8.76
C ASN A 88 12.13 -2.10 -9.05
N LEU A 89 13.27 -1.81 -8.45
CA LEU A 89 13.94 -0.52 -8.61
C LEU A 89 14.33 -0.25 -10.06
N GLU A 90 14.52 -1.30 -10.85
CA GLU A 90 14.89 -1.12 -12.25
C GLU A 90 13.72 -0.72 -13.14
N ASP A 91 12.51 -0.84 -12.65
CA ASP A 91 11.33 -0.45 -13.42
C ASP A 91 11.01 1.01 -13.13
N GLU A 92 11.83 1.88 -13.70
CA GLU A 92 11.73 3.32 -13.47
C GLU A 92 10.42 3.90 -13.97
N ALA A 93 9.92 3.36 -15.07
CA ALA A 93 8.67 3.84 -15.63
C ALA A 93 7.50 3.58 -14.68
N LEU A 94 7.48 2.42 -14.06
CA LEU A 94 6.42 2.09 -13.12
C LEU A 94 6.51 2.96 -11.86
N HIS A 95 7.72 3.18 -11.36
CA HIS A 95 7.94 4.08 -10.22
C HIS A 95 7.44 5.48 -10.54
N GLU A 96 7.75 5.97 -11.72
CA GLU A 96 7.35 7.33 -12.09
C GLU A 96 5.83 7.42 -12.25
N ARG A 97 5.21 6.42 -12.84
CA ARG A 97 3.75 6.40 -12.96
C ARG A 97 3.07 6.45 -11.61
N ALA A 98 3.60 5.71 -10.64
CA ALA A 98 3.03 5.69 -9.29
C ALA A 98 3.23 7.03 -8.59
N ARG A 99 4.38 7.65 -8.79
CA ARG A 99 4.66 8.95 -8.21
C ARG A 99 3.68 10.00 -8.75
N ILE A 100 3.50 10.01 -10.05
CA ILE A 100 2.58 10.96 -10.68
C ILE A 100 1.14 10.71 -10.22
N ALA A 101 0.78 9.45 -10.03
CA ALA A 101 -0.56 9.09 -9.58
C ALA A 101 -0.84 9.53 -8.14
N GLY A 102 0.20 9.77 -7.34
CA GLY A 102 0.02 10.29 -6.00
C GLY A 102 0.53 9.40 -4.88
N ALA A 103 1.30 8.35 -5.19
CA ALA A 103 1.93 7.56 -4.14
C ALA A 103 2.88 8.47 -3.35
N LYS A 104 2.79 8.40 -2.04
CA LYS A 104 3.57 9.29 -1.19
C LYS A 104 5.01 8.85 -1.08
N LEU A 105 5.23 7.53 -1.11
CA LEU A 105 6.55 6.97 -1.00
C LEU A 105 6.59 5.70 -1.84
N ILE A 106 7.69 5.47 -2.55
CA ILE A 106 7.84 4.30 -3.39
C ILE A 106 9.15 3.63 -3.04
N ALA A 107 9.09 2.34 -2.69
CA ALA A 107 10.25 1.58 -2.25
C ALA A 107 10.63 0.53 -3.26
N GLY A 108 11.84 0.02 -3.15
CA GLY A 108 12.28 -1.11 -3.94
C GLY A 108 11.65 -2.39 -3.42
N ARG A 109 11.23 -3.26 -4.35
CA ARG A 109 10.57 -4.50 -3.98
C ARG A 109 11.42 -5.36 -3.06
N ASP A 110 12.71 -5.46 -3.34
CA ASP A 110 13.57 -6.38 -2.60
C ASP A 110 13.90 -5.92 -1.19
N GLY A 111 13.85 -4.62 -0.95
CA GLY A 111 14.15 -4.09 0.38
C GLY A 111 12.95 -3.71 1.21
N VAL A 112 11.75 -3.77 0.63
CA VAL A 112 10.58 -3.21 1.31
C VAL A 112 10.28 -3.93 2.62
N LEU A 113 10.43 -5.24 2.66
CA LEU A 113 10.11 -6.01 3.85
C LEU A 113 11.01 -5.64 5.04
N ASP A 114 12.31 -5.56 4.77
CA ASP A 114 13.28 -5.24 5.83
C ASP A 114 13.15 -3.80 6.32
N GLN A 115 12.69 -2.91 5.47
CA GLN A 115 12.60 -1.50 5.78
C GLN A 115 11.18 -1.05 6.10
N LEU A 116 10.26 -1.99 6.24
CA LEU A 116 8.86 -1.67 6.33
C LEU A 116 8.53 -0.72 7.48
N SER A 117 9.10 -0.97 8.66
CA SER A 117 8.86 -0.11 9.82
C SER A 117 9.30 1.33 9.53
N HIS A 118 10.49 1.48 8.97
CA HIS A 118 11.04 2.79 8.67
C HIS A 118 10.22 3.50 7.59
N LEU A 119 9.81 2.76 6.57
CA LEU A 119 9.02 3.33 5.48
C LEU A 119 7.65 3.78 5.97
N LEU A 120 7.02 3.02 6.85
CA LEU A 120 5.73 3.41 7.41
C LEU A 120 5.85 4.63 8.29
N ASP A 121 6.92 4.73 9.08
CA ASP A 121 7.13 5.93 9.86
C ASP A 121 7.21 7.16 8.96
N HIS A 122 7.92 7.05 7.84
CA HIS A 122 8.02 8.15 6.89
C HIS A 122 6.68 8.51 6.27
N VAL A 123 5.92 7.49 5.85
CA VAL A 123 4.66 7.72 5.17
C VAL A 123 3.62 8.34 6.11
N LEU A 124 3.63 7.92 7.37
CA LEU A 124 2.59 8.32 8.32
C LEU A 124 2.90 9.60 9.07
N GLU A 125 4.16 9.99 9.19
CA GLU A 125 4.48 11.17 9.97
C GLU A 125 4.28 12.47 9.20
N MET A 126 4.08 12.39 7.89
CA MET A 126 3.94 13.61 7.11
C MET A 126 2.52 14.07 7.04
N ASP A 127 2.38 15.35 7.07
CA ASP A 127 1.07 15.95 6.98
C ASP A 127 0.63 16.20 5.56
#